data_b6c145f74d1c51e0bbaae62639f91e8e
#
_entry.id   b6c145f74d1c51e0bbaae62639f91e8e
#
_cell.length_a   1.000
_cell.length_b   1.000
_cell.length_c   1.000
_cell.angle_alpha   90.00
_cell.angle_beta   90.00
_cell.angle_gamma   90.00
#
_symmetry.space_group_name_H-M   'P 1'
#
loop_
_entity.id
_entity.type
_entity.pdbx_description
1 polymer ?
#
loop_
_entity_poly.entity_id
_entity_poly.type
_entity_poly.pdbx_seq_one_letter_code
_entity_poly.pdbx_strand_id
1 'polypeptide(L)'
;RFWIVGAGKLGSALLGYGGFTQYGITISHAFDTDSTKFSEYIRPLDELPSYCRMRQIEIGIITVPHDCAQETADFLIRSGVRAIWNFSSARLTAPDGITVQNESLALSLARLRQKVEKH
;
A
#
# COMPACT_ATOMS: atom_id res chain seq x y z
N ARG A 1 12.31 3.27 2.01
CA ARG A 1 11.25 4.26 1.78
C ARG A 1 9.96 3.55 1.44
N PHE A 2 8.89 4.15 1.87
CA PHE A 2 7.57 3.54 1.85
C PHE A 2 6.65 4.42 1.01
N TRP A 3 5.97 3.84 0.04
CA TRP A 3 5.09 4.61 -0.83
C TRP A 3 3.73 3.93 -0.92
N ILE A 4 2.69 4.75 -0.86
CA ILE A 4 1.31 4.30 -0.85
C ILE A 4 0.77 4.30 -2.28
N VAL A 5 0.08 3.24 -2.68
CA VAL A 5 -0.70 3.23 -3.90
C VAL A 5 -2.18 3.16 -3.55
N GLY A 6 -2.90 4.18 -3.94
CA GLY A 6 -4.29 4.41 -3.59
C GLY A 6 -4.41 5.55 -2.60
N ALA A 7 -5.05 6.64 -3.01
CA ALA A 7 -5.22 7.85 -2.19
C ALA A 7 -6.68 8.05 -1.76
N GLY A 8 -7.39 6.95 -1.52
CA GLY A 8 -8.72 6.99 -0.91
C GLY A 8 -8.61 7.34 0.58
N LYS A 9 -9.64 7.03 1.35
CA LYS A 9 -9.66 7.39 2.78
C LYS A 9 -8.51 6.79 3.56
N LEU A 10 -8.25 5.49 3.39
CA LEU A 10 -7.17 4.82 4.11
C LEU A 10 -5.80 5.31 3.64
N GLY A 11 -5.57 5.38 2.33
CA GLY A 11 -4.28 5.84 1.79
C GLY A 11 -3.95 7.25 2.23
N SER A 12 -4.94 8.16 2.19
CA SER A 12 -4.76 9.55 2.64
C SER A 12 -4.49 9.63 4.14
N ALA A 13 -5.17 8.78 4.94
CA ALA A 13 -4.93 8.73 6.38
C ALA A 13 -3.52 8.24 6.71
N LEU A 14 -3.04 7.22 6.02
CA LEU A 14 -1.68 6.70 6.21
C LEU A 14 -0.64 7.74 5.81
N LEU A 15 -0.88 8.46 4.71
CA LEU A 15 0.02 9.51 4.24
C LEU A 15 0.17 10.63 5.29
N GLY A 16 -0.93 10.99 5.95
CA GLY A 16 -0.93 12.03 6.96
C GLY A 16 -0.56 11.59 8.38
N TYR A 17 -0.37 10.29 8.60
CA TYR A 17 -0.12 9.77 9.94
C TYR A 17 1.32 10.00 10.37
N GLY A 18 1.52 10.78 11.43
CA GLY A 18 2.85 11.11 11.95
C GLY A 18 3.50 10.05 12.82
N GLY A 19 2.76 9.01 13.22
CA GLY A 19 3.26 8.02 14.17
C GLY A 19 4.36 7.10 13.65
N PHE A 20 4.56 7.04 12.32
CA PHE A 20 5.59 6.20 11.74
C PHE A 20 7.01 6.74 11.94
N THR A 21 7.15 8.06 12.11
CA THR A 21 8.48 8.68 12.20
C THR A 21 9.25 8.21 13.43
N GLN A 22 8.57 7.86 14.51
CA GLN A 22 9.23 7.34 15.72
C GLN A 22 9.90 5.98 15.49
N TYR A 23 9.54 5.28 14.41
CA TYR A 23 10.15 4.01 14.01
C TYR A 23 11.11 4.16 12.83
N GLY A 24 11.49 5.40 12.49
CA GLY A 24 12.36 5.67 11.36
C GLY A 24 11.70 5.48 10.00
N ILE A 25 10.37 5.49 9.94
CA ILE A 25 9.60 5.26 8.71
C ILE A 25 9.10 6.59 8.19
N THR A 26 9.40 6.88 6.92
CA THR A 26 8.92 8.08 6.24
C THR A 26 8.06 7.69 5.05
N ILE A 27 6.81 8.15 5.04
CA ILE A 27 5.90 8.01 3.91
C ILE A 27 5.67 9.41 3.36
N SER A 28 6.27 9.71 2.21
CA SER A 28 6.26 11.08 1.67
C SER A 28 5.24 11.31 0.58
N HIS A 29 4.87 10.27 -0.16
CA HIS A 29 3.99 10.41 -1.32
C HIS A 29 3.04 9.23 -1.43
N ALA A 30 1.92 9.49 -2.11
CA ALA A 30 1.00 8.46 -2.55
C ALA A 30 0.84 8.55 -4.07
N PHE A 31 0.36 7.49 -4.68
CA PHE A 31 0.09 7.41 -6.11
C PHE A 31 -1.35 6.99 -6.34
N ASP A 32 -1.98 7.56 -7.33
CA ASP A 32 -3.36 7.23 -7.70
C ASP A 32 -3.55 7.40 -9.20
N THR A 33 -4.57 6.77 -9.73
CA THR A 33 -4.99 6.95 -11.13
C THR A 33 -6.05 8.04 -11.26
N ASP A 34 -6.67 8.45 -10.16
CA ASP A 34 -7.73 9.45 -10.15
C ASP A 34 -7.15 10.86 -10.13
N SER A 35 -7.21 11.55 -11.28
CA SER A 35 -6.65 12.89 -11.44
C SER A 35 -7.26 13.93 -10.51
N THR A 36 -8.47 13.71 -10.00
CA THR A 36 -9.11 14.63 -9.07
C THR A 36 -8.41 14.67 -7.71
N LYS A 37 -7.57 13.67 -7.42
CA LYS A 37 -6.81 13.58 -6.17
C LYS A 37 -5.39 14.08 -6.28
N PHE A 38 -4.91 14.41 -7.47
CA PHE A 38 -3.52 14.80 -7.67
C PHE A 38 -3.18 16.08 -6.94
N SER A 39 -2.01 16.10 -6.33
CA SER A 39 -1.45 17.23 -5.60
C SER A 39 0.07 17.10 -5.58
N GLU A 40 0.72 17.92 -4.79
CA GLU A 40 2.16 17.82 -4.55
C GLU A 40 2.54 16.44 -3.95
N TYR A 41 1.67 15.89 -3.11
CA TYR A 41 1.94 14.63 -2.39
C TYR A 41 1.25 13.41 -2.98
N ILE A 42 0.29 13.60 -3.87
CA ILE A 42 -0.45 12.52 -4.53
C ILE A 42 -0.19 12.61 -6.02
N ARG A 43 0.61 11.69 -6.54
CA ARG A 43 1.09 11.76 -7.91
C ARG A 43 0.43 10.70 -8.79
N PRO A 44 0.40 10.92 -10.13
CA PRO A 44 -0.08 9.89 -11.04
C PRO A 44 0.70 8.60 -10.89
N LEU A 45 0.01 7.47 -10.92
CA LEU A 45 0.64 6.16 -10.79
C LEU A 45 1.71 5.92 -11.86
N ASP A 46 1.56 6.49 -13.04
CA ASP A 46 2.52 6.41 -14.15
C ASP A 46 3.91 6.90 -13.78
N GLU A 47 4.00 7.79 -12.80
CA GLU A 47 5.28 8.37 -12.36
C GLU A 47 6.05 7.43 -11.43
N LEU A 48 5.40 6.40 -10.89
CA LEU A 48 6.01 5.53 -9.87
C LEU A 48 7.31 4.87 -10.35
N PRO A 49 7.42 4.34 -11.57
CA PRO A 49 8.69 3.73 -12.01
C PRO A 49 9.87 4.70 -11.98
N SER A 50 9.63 5.97 -12.33
CA SER A 50 10.69 7.00 -12.28
C SER A 50 11.17 7.25 -10.85
N TYR A 51 10.24 7.31 -9.91
CA TYR A 51 10.59 7.47 -8.49
C TYR A 51 11.34 6.26 -7.95
N CYS A 52 10.96 5.05 -8.36
CA CYS A 52 11.67 3.83 -7.97
C CYS A 52 13.14 3.86 -8.40
N ARG A 53 13.38 4.31 -9.64
CA ARG A 53 14.74 4.41 -10.17
C ARG A 53 15.58 5.45 -9.44
N MET A 54 14.95 6.57 -9.07
CA MET A 54 15.66 7.70 -8.46
C MET A 54 15.89 7.54 -6.96
N ARG A 55 14.99 6.86 -6.26
CA ARG A 55 14.95 6.89 -4.80
C ARG A 55 14.97 5.53 -4.13
N GLN A 56 15.07 4.44 -4.87
CA GLN A 56 15.14 3.07 -4.35
C GLN A 56 14.01 2.76 -3.34
N ILE A 57 12.78 2.74 -3.83
CA ILE A 57 11.64 2.39 -3.00
C ILE A 57 11.73 0.92 -2.61
N GLU A 58 11.71 0.64 -1.33
CA GLU A 58 11.81 -0.72 -0.83
C GLU A 58 10.44 -1.35 -0.61
N ILE A 59 9.48 -0.58 -0.12
CA ILE A 59 8.17 -1.09 0.29
C ILE A 59 7.05 -0.29 -0.35
N GLY A 60 6.13 -0.99 -0.99
CA GLY A 60 4.90 -0.43 -1.51
C GLY A 60 3.73 -0.77 -0.60
N ILE A 61 2.90 0.21 -0.29
CA ILE A 61 1.71 0.03 0.53
C ILE A 61 0.50 0.08 -0.39
N ILE A 62 -0.28 -1.01 -0.43
CA ILE A 62 -1.44 -1.12 -1.31
C ILE A 62 -2.72 -0.86 -0.52
N THR A 63 -3.47 0.17 -0.95
CA THR A 63 -4.76 0.53 -0.37
C THR A 63 -5.87 0.61 -1.43
N VAL A 64 -5.62 0.06 -2.63
CA VAL A 64 -6.60 0.05 -3.73
C VAL A 64 -7.67 -1.01 -3.50
N PRO A 65 -8.81 -0.94 -4.22
CA PRO A 65 -9.85 -1.95 -4.12
C PRO A 65 -9.36 -3.35 -4.49
N HIS A 66 -10.05 -4.36 -3.99
CA HIS A 66 -9.76 -5.77 -4.20
C HIS A 66 -9.47 -6.11 -5.67
N ASP A 67 -10.30 -5.61 -6.60
CA ASP A 67 -10.20 -5.97 -8.01
C ASP A 67 -8.95 -5.41 -8.70
N CYS A 68 -8.34 -4.39 -8.12
CA CYS A 68 -7.15 -3.74 -8.69
C CYS A 68 -5.86 -4.15 -7.97
N ALA A 69 -5.96 -4.88 -6.87
CA ALA A 69 -4.81 -5.08 -5.97
C ALA A 69 -3.71 -5.94 -6.59
N GLN A 70 -4.05 -7.03 -7.29
CA GLN A 70 -3.03 -7.89 -7.91
C GLN A 70 -2.29 -7.17 -9.04
N GLU A 71 -2.99 -6.45 -9.93
CA GLU A 71 -2.35 -5.66 -10.97
C GLU A 71 -1.42 -4.61 -10.39
N THR A 72 -1.86 -3.96 -9.30
CA THR A 72 -1.06 -2.95 -8.61
C THR A 72 0.19 -3.58 -8.02
N ALA A 73 0.07 -4.75 -7.38
CA ALA A 73 1.22 -5.47 -6.85
C ALA A 73 2.21 -5.83 -7.96
N ASP A 74 1.72 -6.35 -9.09
CA ASP A 74 2.55 -6.71 -10.24
C ASP A 74 3.30 -5.49 -10.79
N PHE A 75 2.63 -4.36 -10.87
CA PHE A 75 3.23 -3.09 -11.31
C PHE A 75 4.34 -2.63 -10.35
N LEU A 76 4.09 -2.69 -9.05
CA LEU A 76 5.09 -2.33 -8.03
C LEU A 76 6.33 -3.23 -8.14
N ILE A 77 6.13 -4.53 -8.29
CA ILE A 77 7.22 -5.49 -8.39
C ILE A 77 8.05 -5.24 -9.66
N ARG A 78 7.38 -5.02 -10.80
CA ARG A 78 8.08 -4.69 -12.06
C ARG A 78 8.86 -3.37 -11.94
N SER A 79 8.40 -2.47 -11.10
CA SER A 79 9.07 -1.18 -10.87
C SER A 79 10.25 -1.28 -9.92
N GLY A 80 10.45 -2.42 -9.25
CA GLY A 80 11.59 -2.65 -8.38
C GLY A 80 11.31 -2.70 -6.89
N VAL A 81 10.04 -2.66 -6.48
CA VAL A 81 9.64 -2.78 -5.08
C VAL A 81 9.86 -4.23 -4.63
N ARG A 82 10.42 -4.43 -3.45
CA ARG A 82 10.77 -5.74 -2.92
C ARG A 82 9.84 -6.27 -1.84
N ALA A 83 9.05 -5.40 -1.26
CA ALA A 83 8.09 -5.79 -0.22
C ALA A 83 6.80 -5.03 -0.40
N ILE A 84 5.69 -5.68 -0.06
CA ILE A 84 4.35 -5.11 -0.19
C ILE A 84 3.62 -5.25 1.12
N TRP A 85 3.06 -4.14 1.61
CA TRP A 85 2.15 -4.12 2.73
C TRP A 85 0.76 -3.96 2.17
N ASN A 86 0.01 -5.05 2.21
CA ASN A 86 -1.29 -5.13 1.53
C ASN A 86 -2.44 -4.89 2.50
N PHE A 87 -3.10 -3.75 2.35
CA PHE A 87 -4.31 -3.44 3.11
C PHE A 87 -5.60 -3.80 2.37
N SER A 88 -5.51 -4.27 1.11
CA SER A 88 -6.69 -4.71 0.39
C SER A 88 -7.17 -6.06 0.90
N SER A 89 -8.38 -6.45 0.54
CA SER A 89 -8.91 -7.78 0.87
C SER A 89 -8.44 -8.86 -0.10
N ALA A 90 -7.69 -8.50 -1.14
CA ALA A 90 -7.22 -9.47 -2.12
C ALA A 90 -6.09 -10.33 -1.55
N ARG A 91 -6.10 -11.62 -1.93
CA ARG A 91 -4.97 -12.51 -1.66
C ARG A 91 -3.97 -12.35 -2.80
N LEU A 92 -2.86 -11.67 -2.53
CA LEU A 92 -1.84 -11.40 -3.53
C LEU A 92 -0.92 -12.60 -3.73
N THR A 93 -0.53 -12.84 -5.00
CA THR A 93 0.55 -13.77 -5.34
C THR A 93 1.77 -12.97 -5.75
N ALA A 94 2.95 -13.41 -5.34
CA ALA A 94 4.20 -12.73 -5.66
C ALA A 94 5.30 -13.77 -5.91
N PRO A 95 6.29 -13.44 -6.76
CA PRO A 95 7.41 -14.36 -6.99
C PRO A 95 8.29 -14.46 -5.75
N ASP A 96 9.14 -15.49 -5.73
CA ASP A 96 10.12 -15.67 -4.67
C ASP A 96 11.02 -14.44 -4.56
N GLY A 97 11.37 -14.07 -3.34
CA GLY A 97 12.17 -12.88 -3.07
C GLY A 97 11.37 -11.63 -2.79
N ILE A 98 10.04 -11.67 -3.01
CA ILE A 98 9.14 -10.56 -2.67
C ILE A 98 8.37 -10.92 -1.42
N THR A 99 8.46 -10.07 -0.41
CA THR A 99 7.73 -10.26 0.85
C THR A 99 6.38 -9.55 0.77
N VAL A 100 5.31 -10.25 1.12
CA VAL A 100 3.97 -9.65 1.20
C VAL A 100 3.44 -9.83 2.62
N GLN A 101 3.04 -8.73 3.24
CA GLN A 101 2.36 -8.75 4.52
C GLN A 101 0.94 -8.26 4.34
N ASN A 102 -0.03 -9.02 4.81
CA ASN A 102 -1.46 -8.71 4.69
C ASN A 102 -2.00 -8.14 5.99
N GLU A 103 -2.73 -7.03 5.88
CA GLU A 103 -3.36 -6.34 7.01
C GLU A 103 -4.81 -6.00 6.64
N SER A 104 -5.67 -7.00 6.65
CA SER A 104 -7.09 -6.76 6.39
C SER A 104 -7.81 -6.38 7.68
N LEU A 105 -8.26 -5.14 7.77
CA LEU A 105 -9.04 -4.66 8.91
C LEU A 105 -10.35 -5.44 9.04
N ALA A 106 -11.03 -5.70 7.92
CA ALA A 106 -12.28 -6.46 7.93
C ALA A 106 -12.06 -7.88 8.43
N LEU A 107 -11.01 -8.55 8.00
CA LEU A 107 -10.71 -9.91 8.43
C LEU A 107 -10.33 -9.95 9.91
N SER A 108 -9.56 -8.99 10.38
CA SER A 108 -9.20 -8.89 11.80
C SER A 108 -10.42 -8.71 12.67
N LEU A 109 -11.36 -7.85 12.25
CA LEU A 109 -12.61 -7.65 12.98
C LEU A 109 -13.48 -8.90 12.96
N ALA A 110 -13.56 -9.60 11.84
CA ALA A 110 -14.30 -10.85 11.73
C ALA A 110 -13.75 -11.92 12.68
N ARG A 111 -12.44 -12.01 12.79
CA ARG A 111 -11.79 -12.95 13.72
C ARG A 111 -12.09 -12.60 15.17
N LEU A 112 -12.07 -11.31 15.51
CA LEU A 112 -12.42 -10.86 16.86
C LEU A 112 -13.86 -11.20 17.19
N ARG A 113 -14.79 -10.98 16.26
CA ARG A 113 -16.19 -11.32 16.42
C ARG A 113 -16.39 -12.80 16.73
N GLN A 114 -15.69 -13.68 16.00
CA GLN A 114 -15.74 -15.12 16.26
C GLN A 114 -15.28 -15.48 17.67
N LYS A 115 -14.24 -14.83 18.16
CA LYS A 115 -13.75 -15.06 19.53
C LYS A 115 -14.77 -14.64 20.58
N VAL A 116 -15.48 -13.54 20.35
CA VAL A 116 -16.53 -13.07 21.27
C VAL A 116 -17.70 -14.03 21.28
N GLU A 117 -18.13 -14.54 20.13
CA GLU A 117 -19.26 -15.47 20.00
C GLU A 117 -18.99 -16.82 20.66
N LYS A 118 -17.73 -17.22 20.83
CA LYS A 118 -17.36 -18.49 21.48
C LYS A 118 -17.41 -18.43 23.02
N HIS A 119 -17.58 -17.26 23.56
CA HIS A 119 -17.66 -17.03 24.99
C HIS A 119 -19.05 -16.57 25.39
#